data_0a6fdfe51fd6971a955d294b15efa072
#
_entry.id   0a6fdfe51fd6971a955d294b15efa072
#
_cell.length_a   1.000
_cell.length_b   1.000
_cell.length_c   1.000
_cell.angle_alpha   90.00
_cell.angle_beta   90.00
_cell.angle_gamma   90.00
#
_symmetry.space_group_name_H-M   'P 1'
#
loop_
_entity.id
_entity.type
_entity.pdbx_description
1 polymer ?
#
loop_
_entity_poly.entity_id
_entity_poly.type
_entity_poly.pdbx_seq_one_letter_code
_entity_poly.pdbx_strand_id
1 'polypeptide(L)'
;ALSAARARDVPKVATGFIANVVCTETFVSGLDPARIFAETMSVMPGTGLISWALDYKVDRVRKDVTVTLLGLGKSHAVYRGEGLGCYLDHGGPVADISLPPMESKPALLPEIAGASIAAPQSAQLAAALDRAFAEADKSTPRNTRAIVVMKEGHIIAERYADGIGIDTPLPSFSMTKSI
;
A
#
# COMPACT_ATOMS: atom_id res chain seq x y z
N ALA A 1 18.29 -20.82 18.51
CA ALA A 1 18.26 -19.67 19.43
C ALA A 1 18.60 -18.42 18.65
N LEU A 2 17.65 -17.50 18.43
CA LEU A 2 17.93 -16.16 17.93
C LEU A 2 18.84 -15.48 18.97
N SER A 3 19.99 -14.95 18.54
CA SER A 3 20.88 -14.25 19.45
C SER A 3 20.14 -13.01 20.03
N ALA A 4 20.42 -12.65 21.28
CA ALA A 4 19.82 -11.50 21.95
C ALA A 4 20.00 -10.18 21.16
N ALA A 5 21.00 -10.08 20.30
CA ALA A 5 21.20 -8.97 19.38
C ALA A 5 20.09 -8.86 18.34
N ARG A 6 19.63 -9.98 17.75
CA ARG A 6 18.56 -9.99 16.76
C ARG A 6 17.18 -9.66 17.36
N ALA A 7 16.94 -10.01 18.63
CA ALA A 7 15.70 -9.68 19.32
C ALA A 7 15.52 -8.17 19.51
N ARG A 8 16.61 -7.40 19.61
CA ARG A 8 16.57 -5.93 19.73
C ARG A 8 16.19 -5.23 18.42
N ASP A 9 16.38 -5.89 17.28
CA ASP A 9 16.10 -5.28 15.97
C ASP A 9 14.64 -5.51 15.53
N VAL A 10 13.96 -6.50 16.10
CA VAL A 10 12.56 -6.83 15.76
C VAL A 10 11.63 -5.61 15.86
N PRO A 11 11.67 -4.78 16.93
CA PRO A 11 10.84 -3.59 17.00
C PRO A 11 11.12 -2.59 15.88
N LYS A 12 12.39 -2.41 15.48
CA LYS A 12 12.78 -1.51 14.38
C LYS A 12 12.31 -2.01 13.02
N VAL A 13 12.39 -3.33 12.80
CA VAL A 13 11.90 -3.93 11.55
C VAL A 13 10.38 -3.75 11.43
N ALA A 14 9.63 -4.03 12.50
CA ALA A 14 8.18 -3.87 12.50
C ALA A 14 7.76 -2.40 12.30
N THR A 15 8.31 -1.48 13.11
CA THR A 15 7.99 -0.05 12.99
C THR A 15 8.45 0.53 11.65
N GLY A 16 9.57 0.05 11.10
CA GLY A 16 10.07 0.44 9.78
C GLY A 16 9.15 0.02 8.66
N PHE A 17 8.70 -1.23 8.68
CA PHE A 17 7.74 -1.71 7.69
C PHE A 17 6.45 -0.89 7.72
N ILE A 18 5.87 -0.68 8.90
CA ILE A 18 4.63 0.09 9.05
C ILE A 18 4.84 1.55 8.61
N ALA A 19 5.95 2.19 9.00
CA ALA A 19 6.25 3.55 8.61
C ALA A 19 6.35 3.70 7.09
N ASN A 20 7.02 2.75 6.42
CA ASN A 20 7.15 2.76 4.97
C ASN A 20 5.81 2.56 4.25
N VAL A 21 4.99 1.60 4.70
CA VAL A 21 3.66 1.33 4.12
C VAL A 21 2.75 2.54 4.29
N VAL A 22 2.65 3.08 5.51
CA VAL A 22 1.80 4.25 5.78
C VAL A 22 2.27 5.47 4.99
N CYS A 23 3.58 5.70 4.90
CA CYS A 23 4.15 6.79 4.10
C CYS A 23 3.82 6.62 2.62
N THR A 24 4.10 5.46 2.05
CA THR A 24 3.90 5.19 0.62
C THR A 24 2.42 5.31 0.24
N GLU A 25 1.55 4.67 0.97
CA GLU A 25 0.13 4.70 0.62
C GLU A 25 -0.53 6.06 0.91
N THR A 26 -0.02 6.83 1.90
CA THR A 26 -0.51 8.19 2.16
C THR A 26 -0.06 9.17 1.08
N PHE A 27 1.23 9.17 0.72
CA PHE A 27 1.79 10.22 -0.12
C PHE A 27 1.90 9.86 -1.61
N VAL A 28 1.93 8.58 -1.95
CA VAL A 28 1.92 8.10 -3.34
C VAL A 28 0.51 7.73 -3.78
N SER A 29 -0.20 6.94 -2.98
CA SER A 29 -1.56 6.48 -3.31
C SER A 29 -2.67 7.47 -2.92
N GLY A 30 -2.38 8.44 -2.06
CA GLY A 30 -3.34 9.44 -1.59
C GLY A 30 -4.39 8.90 -0.60
N LEU A 31 -4.15 7.73 -0.01
CA LEU A 31 -5.11 7.06 0.88
C LEU A 31 -5.08 7.62 2.30
N ASP A 32 -6.15 7.35 3.05
CA ASP A 32 -6.24 7.76 4.45
C ASP A 32 -5.31 6.94 5.35
N PRO A 33 -4.38 7.57 6.08
CA PRO A 33 -3.40 6.88 6.90
C PRO A 33 -4.03 6.04 8.04
N ALA A 34 -5.19 6.43 8.56
CA ALA A 34 -5.86 5.65 9.60
C ALA A 34 -6.39 4.33 9.04
N ARG A 35 -6.97 4.36 7.83
CA ARG A 35 -7.37 3.16 7.10
C ARG A 35 -6.17 2.26 6.81
N ILE A 36 -5.09 2.83 6.26
CA ILE A 36 -3.87 2.08 5.92
C ILE A 36 -3.30 1.38 7.16
N PHE A 37 -3.19 2.11 8.27
CA PHE A 37 -2.70 1.53 9.52
C PHE A 37 -3.57 0.37 10.00
N ALA A 38 -4.90 0.54 10.02
CA ALA A 38 -5.83 -0.50 10.44
C ALA A 38 -5.77 -1.74 9.54
N GLU A 39 -5.76 -1.56 8.21
CA GLU A 39 -5.62 -2.65 7.23
C GLU A 39 -4.28 -3.39 7.41
N THR A 40 -3.17 -2.66 7.57
CA THR A 40 -1.85 -3.25 7.82
C THR A 40 -1.83 -4.08 9.10
N MET A 41 -2.45 -3.58 10.17
CA MET A 41 -2.53 -4.31 11.44
C MET A 41 -3.40 -5.56 11.33
N SER A 42 -4.43 -5.55 10.49
CA SER A 42 -5.35 -6.68 10.35
C SER A 42 -4.72 -7.89 9.64
N VAL A 43 -3.74 -7.66 8.75
CA VAL A 43 -3.13 -8.73 7.94
C VAL A 43 -1.77 -9.21 8.45
N MET A 44 -1.13 -8.47 9.35
CA MET A 44 0.18 -8.87 9.90
C MET A 44 0.00 -9.86 11.07
N PRO A 45 0.58 -11.07 10.99
CA PRO A 45 0.49 -12.04 12.08
C PRO A 45 1.06 -11.49 13.40
N GLY A 46 0.30 -11.61 14.48
CA GLY A 46 0.72 -11.22 15.84
C GLY A 46 0.59 -9.74 16.15
N THR A 47 0.24 -8.89 15.19
CA THR A 47 0.09 -7.44 15.44
C THR A 47 -1.13 -7.12 16.29
N GLY A 48 -2.18 -7.94 16.28
CA GLY A 48 -3.33 -7.79 17.16
C GLY A 48 -2.96 -7.78 18.64
N LEU A 49 -1.86 -8.45 19.02
CA LEU A 49 -1.35 -8.46 20.39
C LEU A 49 -0.57 -7.21 20.78
N ILE A 50 -0.02 -6.49 19.81
CA ILE A 50 0.86 -5.32 20.03
C ILE A 50 0.33 -4.03 19.40
N SER A 51 -0.81 -4.06 18.71
CA SER A 51 -1.40 -2.89 18.03
C SER A 51 -1.63 -1.73 18.99
N TRP A 52 -2.03 -2.01 20.25
CA TRP A 52 -2.20 -1.02 21.30
C TRP A 52 -0.90 -0.32 21.72
N ALA A 53 0.24 -0.93 21.43
CA ALA A 53 1.57 -0.43 21.77
C ALA A 53 2.24 0.33 20.59
N LEU A 54 1.62 0.24 19.41
CA LEU A 54 2.08 0.92 18.21
C LEU A 54 1.37 2.26 18.08
N ASP A 55 2.16 3.32 17.87
CA ASP A 55 1.66 4.65 17.57
C ASP A 55 2.29 5.15 16.28
N TYR A 56 1.54 5.92 15.50
CA TYR A 56 2.02 6.54 14.28
C TYR A 56 1.63 8.01 14.18
N LYS A 57 2.49 8.80 13.58
CA LYS A 57 2.26 10.21 13.31
C LYS A 57 2.60 10.51 11.87
N VAL A 58 1.67 11.17 11.17
CA VAL A 58 1.86 11.66 9.81
C VAL A 58 2.02 13.17 9.84
N ASP A 59 3.11 13.68 9.33
CA ASP A 59 3.31 15.10 9.07
C ASP A 59 3.10 15.38 7.58
N ARG A 60 1.98 16.01 7.24
CA ARG A 60 1.63 16.30 5.85
C ARG A 60 2.43 17.45 5.25
N VAL A 61 2.98 18.33 6.08
CA VAL A 61 3.82 19.46 5.63
C VAL A 61 5.21 18.96 5.27
N ARG A 62 5.81 18.18 6.16
CA ARG A 62 7.13 17.57 5.94
C ARG A 62 7.07 16.33 5.05
N LYS A 63 5.88 15.81 4.83
CA LYS A 63 5.62 14.56 4.10
C LYS A 63 6.41 13.39 4.69
N ASP A 64 6.30 13.21 6.00
CA ASP A 64 6.95 12.12 6.72
C ASP A 64 5.98 11.35 7.62
N VAL A 65 6.39 10.14 7.98
CA VAL A 65 5.67 9.27 8.90
C VAL A 65 6.65 8.73 9.95
N THR A 66 6.28 8.91 11.20
CA THR A 66 6.98 8.29 12.33
C THR A 66 6.12 7.20 12.94
N VAL A 67 6.70 6.03 13.19
CA VAL A 67 6.05 4.93 13.92
C VAL A 67 6.88 4.57 15.13
N THR A 68 6.23 4.36 16.28
CA THR A 68 6.87 3.96 17.52
C THR A 68 6.18 2.73 18.10
N LEU A 69 6.95 1.90 18.79
CA LEU A 69 6.46 0.79 19.60
C LEU A 69 6.80 1.08 21.07
N LEU A 70 5.79 1.34 21.91
CA LEU A 70 5.94 1.71 23.32
C LEU A 70 6.89 2.90 23.54
N GLY A 71 7.02 3.79 22.56
CA GLY A 71 7.98 4.89 22.58
C GLY A 71 9.46 4.49 22.44
N LEU A 72 9.76 3.19 22.30
CA LEU A 72 11.14 2.66 22.29
C LEU A 72 11.69 2.38 20.90
N GLY A 73 10.93 1.70 20.04
CA GLY A 73 11.36 1.42 18.67
C GLY A 73 10.83 2.50 17.73
N LYS A 74 11.63 3.51 17.40
CA LYS A 74 11.22 4.58 16.47
C LYS A 74 11.77 4.32 15.08
N SER A 75 10.89 4.38 14.09
CA SER A 75 11.26 4.41 12.66
C SER A 75 10.62 5.61 11.99
N HIS A 76 11.32 6.15 11.02
CA HIS A 76 10.95 7.37 10.30
C HIS A 76 11.01 7.10 8.81
N ALA A 77 9.90 7.33 8.10
CA ALA A 77 9.80 7.25 6.66
C ALA A 77 9.52 8.62 6.07
N VAL A 78 10.24 8.97 5.01
CA VAL A 78 10.17 10.29 4.37
C VAL A 78 9.82 10.12 2.90
N TYR A 79 8.84 10.87 2.43
CA TYR A 79 8.50 10.94 1.01
C TYR A 79 9.43 11.93 0.29
N ARG A 80 10.07 11.47 -0.77
CA ARG A 80 11.05 12.23 -1.53
C ARG A 80 10.52 12.82 -2.84
N GLY A 81 9.25 12.70 -3.09
CA GLY A 81 8.65 13.21 -4.31
C GLY A 81 8.26 12.11 -5.28
N GLU A 82 7.69 12.55 -6.39
CA GLU A 82 7.23 11.68 -7.46
C GLU A 82 8.40 10.90 -8.09
N GLY A 83 8.17 9.62 -8.36
CA GLY A 83 9.19 8.72 -8.89
C GLY A 83 10.17 8.14 -7.86
N LEU A 84 10.39 8.80 -6.71
CA LEU A 84 11.27 8.30 -5.64
C LEU A 84 10.50 7.63 -4.50
N GLY A 85 9.22 8.01 -4.29
CA GLY A 85 8.39 7.44 -3.24
C GLY A 85 8.90 7.71 -1.83
N CYS A 86 8.68 6.74 -0.93
CA CYS A 86 9.10 6.81 0.48
C CYS A 86 10.34 5.95 0.74
N TYR A 87 11.21 6.43 1.62
CA TYR A 87 12.36 5.68 2.13
C TYR A 87 12.40 5.74 3.66
N LEU A 88 13.05 4.76 4.28
CA LEU A 88 13.32 4.76 5.72
C LEU A 88 14.58 5.58 6.01
N ASP A 89 14.43 6.60 6.84
CA ASP A 89 15.54 7.41 7.31
C ASP A 89 16.26 6.69 8.46
N HIS A 90 17.48 6.28 8.18
CA HIS A 90 18.38 5.65 9.16
C HIS A 90 19.42 6.62 9.73
N GLY A 91 19.23 7.94 9.49
CA GLY A 91 20.13 9.00 10.02
C GLY A 91 21.44 9.14 9.27
N GLY A 92 21.58 8.55 8.10
CA GLY A 92 22.75 8.73 7.22
C GLY A 92 22.56 9.85 6.18
N PRO A 93 23.64 10.22 5.48
CA PRO A 93 23.54 11.17 4.37
C PRO A 93 22.63 10.58 3.29
N VAL A 94 21.61 11.33 2.91
CA VAL A 94 20.71 10.95 1.80
C VAL A 94 21.29 11.50 0.51
N ALA A 95 21.55 10.61 -0.44
CA ALA A 95 22.00 11.04 -1.76
C ALA A 95 20.98 12.01 -2.39
N ASP A 96 21.46 13.10 -2.94
CA ASP A 96 20.64 13.98 -3.75
C ASP A 96 20.44 13.32 -5.11
N ILE A 97 19.27 12.68 -5.28
CA ILE A 97 18.91 11.99 -6.52
C ILE A 97 17.94 12.91 -7.26
N SER A 98 18.41 13.49 -8.33
CA SER A 98 17.57 14.18 -9.30
C SER A 98 17.14 13.18 -10.37
N LEU A 99 15.83 12.88 -10.44
CA LEU A 99 15.28 12.11 -11.55
C LEU A 99 15.08 13.02 -12.76
N PRO A 100 15.34 12.52 -13.97
CA PRO A 100 14.91 13.24 -15.15
C PRO A 100 13.39 13.42 -15.13
N PRO A 101 12.86 14.47 -15.78
CA PRO A 101 11.41 14.63 -15.90
C PRO A 101 10.79 13.33 -16.42
N MET A 102 9.82 12.78 -15.66
CA MET A 102 9.09 11.62 -16.15
C MET A 102 8.22 12.07 -17.31
N GLU A 103 8.51 11.55 -18.50
CA GLU A 103 7.59 11.70 -19.62
C GLU A 103 6.27 11.02 -19.22
N SER A 104 5.17 11.76 -19.35
CA SER A 104 3.85 11.18 -19.16
C SER A 104 3.66 10.12 -20.25
N LYS A 105 3.78 8.84 -19.88
CA LYS A 105 3.44 7.78 -20.82
C LYS A 105 1.96 7.88 -21.15
N PRO A 106 1.59 7.69 -22.43
CA PRO A 106 0.17 7.63 -22.78
C PRO A 106 -0.50 6.54 -21.93
N ALA A 107 -1.76 6.81 -21.53
CA ALA A 107 -2.61 5.81 -20.92
C ALA A 107 -2.61 4.51 -21.74
N LEU A 108 -2.95 3.40 -21.11
CA LEU A 108 -3.13 2.11 -21.79
C LEU A 108 -3.90 2.30 -23.10
N LEU A 109 -3.50 1.55 -24.13
CA LEU A 109 -4.15 1.57 -25.42
C LEU A 109 -5.67 1.46 -25.25
N PRO A 110 -6.48 2.32 -25.90
CA PRO A 110 -7.94 2.33 -25.74
C PRO A 110 -8.60 0.98 -26.04
N GLU A 111 -7.97 0.17 -26.86
CA GLU A 111 -8.43 -1.20 -27.20
C GLU A 111 -8.21 -2.20 -26.06
N ILE A 112 -7.39 -1.90 -25.06
CA ILE A 112 -7.16 -2.75 -23.89
C ILE A 112 -8.01 -2.26 -22.73
N ALA A 113 -7.98 -0.96 -22.46
CA ALA A 113 -8.67 -0.34 -21.34
C ALA A 113 -9.31 0.99 -21.78
N GLY A 114 -10.62 1.10 -21.62
CA GLY A 114 -11.34 2.35 -21.86
C GLY A 114 -11.03 3.44 -20.83
N ALA A 115 -11.53 4.64 -21.09
CA ALA A 115 -11.41 5.77 -20.16
C ALA A 115 -12.33 5.66 -18.93
N SER A 116 -13.17 4.65 -18.87
CA SER A 116 -14.14 4.41 -17.79
C SER A 116 -14.04 2.98 -17.28
N ILE A 117 -14.43 2.79 -16.02
CA ILE A 117 -14.46 1.47 -15.37
C ILE A 117 -15.32 0.50 -16.18
N ALA A 118 -14.76 -0.63 -16.59
CA ALA A 118 -15.45 -1.65 -17.36
C ALA A 118 -16.46 -2.40 -16.48
N ALA A 119 -17.74 -2.25 -16.79
CA ALA A 119 -18.80 -3.01 -16.13
C ALA A 119 -18.69 -4.52 -16.47
N PRO A 120 -19.00 -5.42 -15.50
CA PRO A 120 -18.97 -6.86 -15.76
C PRO A 120 -19.96 -7.25 -16.85
N GLN A 121 -19.47 -8.00 -17.85
CA GLN A 121 -20.24 -8.39 -19.04
C GLN A 121 -21.32 -9.45 -18.78
N SER A 122 -21.38 -10.03 -17.58
CA SER A 122 -22.39 -11.03 -17.22
C SER A 122 -22.74 -10.95 -15.72
N ALA A 123 -23.96 -11.39 -15.38
CA ALA A 123 -24.40 -11.50 -13.99
C ALA A 123 -23.51 -12.45 -13.17
N GLN A 124 -22.98 -13.51 -13.80
CA GLN A 124 -22.09 -14.46 -13.15
C GLN A 124 -20.76 -13.80 -12.78
N LEU A 125 -20.20 -12.97 -13.67
CA LEU A 125 -18.98 -12.21 -13.42
C LEU A 125 -19.21 -11.15 -12.34
N ALA A 126 -20.34 -10.44 -12.37
CA ALA A 126 -20.74 -9.49 -11.35
C ALA A 126 -20.80 -10.15 -9.96
N ALA A 127 -21.49 -11.30 -9.85
CA ALA A 127 -21.59 -12.06 -8.62
C ALA A 127 -20.21 -12.59 -8.12
N ALA A 128 -19.30 -12.91 -9.04
CA ALA A 128 -17.92 -13.29 -8.68
C ALA A 128 -17.16 -12.13 -8.06
N LEU A 129 -17.29 -10.92 -8.64
CA LEU A 129 -16.71 -9.70 -8.07
C LEU A 129 -17.33 -9.37 -6.71
N ASP A 130 -18.66 -9.54 -6.53
CA ASP A 130 -19.31 -9.33 -5.24
C ASP A 130 -18.71 -10.23 -4.16
N ARG A 131 -18.53 -11.52 -4.45
CA ARG A 131 -17.88 -12.47 -3.52
C ARG A 131 -16.42 -12.12 -3.24
N ALA A 132 -15.70 -11.59 -4.21
CA ALA A 132 -14.30 -11.23 -4.07
C ALA A 132 -14.09 -10.02 -3.15
N PHE A 133 -15.04 -9.07 -3.16
CA PHE A 133 -15.02 -7.91 -2.27
C PHE A 133 -15.74 -8.14 -0.94
N ALA A 134 -16.52 -9.22 -0.82
CA ALA A 134 -17.17 -9.55 0.45
C ALA A 134 -16.15 -9.97 1.50
N GLU A 135 -16.18 -9.32 2.65
CA GLU A 135 -15.41 -9.71 3.82
C GLU A 135 -16.19 -10.75 4.62
N ALA A 136 -16.02 -12.03 4.25
CA ALA A 136 -16.72 -13.16 4.86
C ALA A 136 -16.29 -13.39 6.32
N ASP A 137 -15.03 -13.08 6.64
CA ASP A 137 -14.48 -13.17 7.99
C ASP A 137 -13.84 -11.83 8.36
N LYS A 138 -14.46 -11.14 9.31
CA LYS A 138 -13.95 -9.85 9.81
C LYS A 138 -12.69 -10.00 10.67
N SER A 139 -12.38 -11.20 11.16
CA SER A 139 -11.16 -11.46 11.93
C SER A 139 -9.93 -11.61 11.06
N THR A 140 -10.13 -11.98 9.79
CA THR A 140 -9.09 -12.14 8.77
C THR A 140 -9.52 -11.47 7.45
N PRO A 141 -9.65 -10.13 7.45
CA PRO A 141 -10.13 -9.41 6.27
C PRO A 141 -9.13 -9.52 5.11
N ARG A 142 -9.65 -9.64 3.90
CA ARG A 142 -8.84 -9.68 2.69
C ARG A 142 -8.39 -8.29 2.25
N ASN A 143 -9.16 -7.27 2.59
CA ASN A 143 -8.92 -5.87 2.20
C ASN A 143 -8.71 -5.74 0.68
N THR A 144 -9.55 -6.39 -0.11
CA THR A 144 -9.48 -6.36 -1.57
C THR A 144 -9.66 -4.92 -2.06
N ARG A 145 -8.68 -4.38 -2.78
CA ARG A 145 -8.68 -2.97 -3.21
C ARG A 145 -9.09 -2.79 -4.65
N ALA A 146 -8.64 -3.67 -5.54
CA ALA A 146 -8.94 -3.61 -6.95
C ALA A 146 -8.98 -5.00 -7.56
N ILE A 147 -9.86 -5.21 -8.51
CA ILE A 147 -9.88 -6.40 -9.37
C ILE A 147 -10.09 -5.92 -10.81
N VAL A 148 -9.20 -6.34 -11.68
CA VAL A 148 -9.29 -6.15 -13.13
C VAL A 148 -9.31 -7.51 -13.78
N VAL A 149 -10.29 -7.77 -14.61
CA VAL A 149 -10.43 -9.04 -15.35
C VAL A 149 -10.20 -8.78 -16.82
N MET A 150 -9.18 -9.43 -17.38
CA MET A 150 -8.84 -9.36 -18.79
C MET A 150 -9.17 -10.69 -19.48
N LYS A 151 -9.73 -10.61 -20.68
CA LYS A 151 -9.96 -11.76 -21.56
C LYS A 151 -9.60 -11.37 -22.99
N GLU A 152 -8.82 -12.20 -23.66
CA GLU A 152 -8.43 -12.01 -25.06
C GLU A 152 -7.84 -10.62 -25.36
N GLY A 153 -7.01 -10.09 -24.42
CA GLY A 153 -6.37 -8.79 -24.54
C GLY A 153 -7.24 -7.58 -24.17
N HIS A 154 -8.51 -7.78 -23.80
CA HIS A 154 -9.43 -6.71 -23.44
C HIS A 154 -9.86 -6.79 -21.97
N ILE A 155 -10.01 -5.65 -21.31
CA ILE A 155 -10.59 -5.58 -19.97
C ILE A 155 -12.10 -5.76 -20.06
N ILE A 156 -12.63 -6.80 -19.40
CA ILE A 156 -14.05 -7.17 -19.43
C ILE A 156 -14.80 -6.90 -18.13
N ALA A 157 -14.08 -6.58 -17.06
CA ALA A 157 -14.65 -6.12 -15.81
C ALA A 157 -13.57 -5.48 -14.92
N GLU A 158 -13.97 -4.45 -14.20
CA GLU A 158 -13.17 -3.80 -13.18
C GLU A 158 -14.02 -3.50 -11.95
N ARG A 159 -13.41 -3.60 -10.79
CA ARG A 159 -14.02 -3.13 -9.54
C ARG A 159 -12.95 -2.63 -8.58
N TYR A 160 -13.25 -1.54 -7.91
CA TYR A 160 -12.38 -0.87 -6.96
C TYR A 160 -13.12 -0.70 -5.62
N ALA A 161 -12.38 -0.76 -4.52
CA ALA A 161 -12.91 -0.48 -3.20
C ALA A 161 -13.17 1.02 -3.01
N ASP A 162 -13.94 1.38 -2.00
CA ASP A 162 -14.21 2.78 -1.66
C ASP A 162 -12.92 3.59 -1.52
N GLY A 163 -12.86 4.76 -2.17
CA GLY A 163 -11.70 5.64 -2.19
C GLY A 163 -10.54 5.19 -3.09
N ILE A 164 -10.72 4.10 -3.83
CA ILE A 164 -9.76 3.62 -4.84
C ILE A 164 -10.39 3.86 -6.23
N GLY A 165 -9.64 4.42 -7.14
CA GLY A 165 -10.05 4.64 -8.52
C GLY A 165 -9.11 3.97 -9.51
N ILE A 166 -9.46 4.09 -10.80
CA ILE A 166 -8.69 3.51 -11.92
C ILE A 166 -7.24 4.01 -11.95
N ASP A 167 -7.02 5.27 -11.55
CA ASP A 167 -5.70 5.91 -11.55
C ASP A 167 -5.01 5.90 -10.18
N THR A 168 -5.59 5.24 -9.17
CA THR A 168 -4.99 5.18 -7.84
C THR A 168 -3.76 4.26 -7.87
N PRO A 169 -2.55 4.76 -7.60
CA PRO A 169 -1.38 3.91 -7.49
C PRO A 169 -1.53 2.95 -6.32
N LEU A 170 -1.33 1.66 -6.54
CA LEU A 170 -1.39 0.65 -5.49
C LEU A 170 -0.06 -0.09 -5.39
N PRO A 171 0.40 -0.41 -4.17
CA PRO A 171 1.61 -1.20 -3.98
C PRO A 171 1.39 -2.62 -4.52
N SER A 172 2.20 -3.03 -5.48
CA SER A 172 2.10 -4.32 -6.14
C SER A 172 2.96 -5.42 -5.51
N PHE A 173 3.86 -5.05 -4.58
CA PHE A 173 4.77 -6.00 -3.92
C PHE A 173 5.40 -6.99 -4.94
N SER A 174 5.24 -8.30 -4.69
CA SER A 174 5.83 -9.33 -5.54
C SER A 174 5.18 -9.50 -6.91
N MET A 175 4.07 -8.85 -7.19
CA MET A 175 3.48 -8.84 -8.55
C MET A 175 4.42 -8.17 -9.55
N THR A 176 5.25 -7.22 -9.11
CA THR A 176 6.28 -6.58 -9.96
C THR A 176 7.30 -7.55 -10.55
N LYS A 177 7.40 -8.77 -10.04
CA LYS A 177 8.29 -9.79 -10.61
C LYS A 177 7.73 -10.44 -11.87
N SER A 178 6.48 -10.18 -12.18
CA SER A 178 5.78 -10.73 -13.35
C SER A 178 5.70 -9.74 -14.51
N ILE A 179 6.27 -8.55 -14.36
CA ILE A 179 6.28 -7.47 -15.34
C ILE A 179 7.66 -7.35 -15.97
#